data_2f8490ef9e77fb6403647f58972294ea
#
_entry.id   2f8490ef9e77fb6403647f58972294ea
#
_cell.length_a   1.000
_cell.length_b   1.000
_cell.length_c   1.000
_cell.angle_alpha   90.00
_cell.angle_beta   90.00
_cell.angle_gamma   90.00
#
_symmetry.space_group_name_H-M   'P 1'
#
loop_
_entity.id
_entity.type
_entity.pdbx_description
1 polymer ?
#
loop_
_entity_poly.entity_id
_entity_poly.type
_entity_poly.pdbx_seq_one_letter_code
_entity_poly.pdbx_strand_id
1 'polypeptide(L)'
;MSLKTREKLVDGLKNGLVVTHGLIAHGRGEAFDYLLGEHTSQNALCAEKVASCLLLISKTPVISVNGNAAALCSKEIVKLSKLTNASIEVNLFHQNQKRSEVIAKKLIKDGATEVLGVNSKSKFAMKEISSGRRFVDKSGILKADTVFLAIEDGDRTEVLTSLGKTVISVDLNPLSRTAQSSHVTIVDNITRAIPNMVDFAINFAKKEISELSALVLEFDNKRNLVQSTKLIRHGL
;
A
#
# COMPACT_ATOMS: atom_id res chain seq x y z
N MET A 1 0.26 13.57 -16.01
CA MET A 1 -0.19 12.92 -14.75
C MET A 1 0.56 13.49 -13.55
N SER A 2 1.87 13.59 -13.60
CA SER A 2 2.79 14.04 -12.54
C SER A 2 2.42 15.41 -11.91
N LEU A 3 2.07 16.44 -12.69
CA LEU A 3 1.65 17.75 -12.14
C LEU A 3 0.43 17.64 -11.20
N LYS A 4 -0.62 16.92 -11.61
CA LYS A 4 -1.82 16.72 -10.78
C LYS A 4 -1.52 15.97 -9.48
N THR A 5 -0.59 15.01 -9.54
CA THR A 5 -0.13 14.25 -8.37
C THR A 5 0.61 15.17 -7.39
N ARG A 6 1.51 16.03 -7.89
CA ARG A 6 2.22 17.02 -7.06
C ARG A 6 1.27 18.03 -6.42
N GLU A 7 0.29 18.55 -7.17
CA GLU A 7 -0.73 19.45 -6.63
C GLU A 7 -1.52 18.80 -5.50
N LYS A 8 -1.98 17.56 -5.68
CA LYS A 8 -2.67 16.80 -4.62
C LYS A 8 -1.82 16.68 -3.35
N LEU A 9 -0.51 16.44 -3.48
CA LEU A 9 0.39 16.33 -2.34
C LEU A 9 0.64 17.68 -1.67
N VAL A 10 0.82 18.75 -2.44
CA VAL A 10 0.95 20.12 -1.90
C VAL A 10 -0.33 20.53 -1.17
N ASP A 11 -1.49 20.25 -1.72
CA ASP A 11 -2.77 20.48 -1.04
C ASP A 11 -2.92 19.59 0.18
N GLY A 12 -2.47 18.34 0.10
CA GLY A 12 -2.39 17.44 1.25
C GLY A 12 -1.52 17.98 2.38
N LEU A 13 -0.40 18.63 2.06
CA LEU A 13 0.47 19.31 3.03
C LEU A 13 -0.26 20.49 3.69
N LYS A 14 -0.89 21.36 2.90
CA LYS A 14 -1.67 22.51 3.41
C LYS A 14 -2.81 22.07 4.34
N ASN A 15 -3.43 20.94 4.02
CA ASN A 15 -4.57 20.37 4.77
C ASN A 15 -4.15 19.41 5.91
N GLY A 16 -2.86 19.28 6.20
CA GLY A 16 -2.36 18.47 7.33
C GLY A 16 -2.40 16.95 7.11
N LEU A 17 -2.65 16.47 5.89
CA LEU A 17 -2.57 15.04 5.52
C LEU A 17 -1.12 14.61 5.33
N VAL A 18 -0.38 15.38 4.54
CA VAL A 18 1.01 15.12 4.13
C VAL A 18 1.97 15.93 5.01
N VAL A 19 3.21 15.47 5.14
CA VAL A 19 4.30 16.19 5.79
C VAL A 19 5.46 16.36 4.80
N THR A 20 6.40 17.28 5.07
CA THR A 20 7.56 17.53 4.20
C THR A 20 8.36 16.27 3.88
N HIS A 21 8.60 15.40 4.86
CA HIS A 21 9.24 14.10 4.63
C HIS A 21 8.45 13.23 3.63
N GLY A 22 7.12 13.32 3.63
CA GLY A 22 6.26 12.64 2.66
C GLY A 22 6.44 13.14 1.24
N LEU A 23 6.63 14.47 1.06
CA LEU A 23 6.95 15.06 -0.26
C LEU A 23 8.29 14.57 -0.79
N ILE A 24 9.31 14.52 0.07
CA ILE A 24 10.64 14.01 -0.28
C ILE A 24 10.58 12.53 -0.68
N ALA A 25 9.87 11.70 0.11
CA ALA A 25 9.71 10.27 -0.17
C ALA A 25 9.00 10.05 -1.51
N HIS A 26 7.94 10.83 -1.79
CA HIS A 26 7.21 10.74 -3.06
C HIS A 26 8.10 11.16 -4.25
N GLY A 27 8.79 12.32 -4.16
CA GLY A 27 9.67 12.78 -5.24
C GLY A 27 10.81 11.81 -5.55
N ARG A 28 11.37 11.15 -4.52
CA ARG A 28 12.34 10.07 -4.70
C ARG A 28 11.75 8.87 -5.45
N GLY A 29 10.51 8.51 -5.18
CA GLY A 29 9.80 7.45 -5.90
C GLY A 29 9.50 7.84 -7.34
N GLU A 30 9.05 9.07 -7.59
CA GLU A 30 8.77 9.57 -8.96
C GLU A 30 9.98 9.49 -9.88
N ALA A 31 11.21 9.61 -9.37
CA ALA A 31 12.41 9.41 -10.18
C ALA A 31 12.47 8.02 -10.81
N PHE A 32 12.02 7.00 -10.09
CA PHE A 32 11.88 5.64 -10.64
C PHE A 32 10.72 5.53 -11.61
N ASP A 33 9.62 6.25 -11.39
CA ASP A 33 8.48 6.26 -12.31
C ASP A 33 8.87 6.77 -13.70
N TYR A 34 9.72 7.81 -13.78
CA TYR A 34 10.29 8.26 -15.06
C TYR A 34 11.11 7.19 -15.75
N LEU A 35 11.94 6.44 -15.01
CA LEU A 35 12.74 5.34 -15.55
C LEU A 35 11.89 4.13 -15.99
N LEU A 36 10.70 3.99 -15.42
CA LEU A 36 9.70 2.98 -15.78
C LEU A 36 8.73 3.46 -16.88
N GLY A 37 8.87 4.72 -17.35
CA GLY A 37 8.13 5.31 -18.45
C GLY A 37 6.75 5.86 -18.09
N GLU A 38 6.46 6.08 -16.81
CA GLU A 38 5.21 6.70 -16.31
C GLU A 38 3.93 5.94 -16.73
N HIS A 39 4.05 4.63 -16.96
CA HIS A 39 2.92 3.74 -17.27
C HIS A 39 3.03 2.42 -16.50
N THR A 40 1.92 1.71 -16.36
CA THR A 40 1.89 0.39 -15.74
C THR A 40 2.53 -0.65 -16.66
N SER A 41 3.62 -1.26 -16.25
CA SER A 41 4.27 -2.35 -16.97
C SER A 41 3.47 -3.66 -16.88
N GLN A 42 3.73 -4.61 -17.77
CA GLN A 42 3.10 -5.95 -17.70
C GLN A 42 3.40 -6.68 -16.39
N ASN A 43 4.61 -6.49 -15.85
CA ASN A 43 5.01 -7.06 -14.57
C ASN A 43 4.21 -6.44 -13.42
N ALA A 44 4.05 -5.12 -13.42
CA ALA A 44 3.24 -4.40 -12.43
C ALA A 44 1.78 -4.84 -12.52
N LEU A 45 1.21 -4.95 -13.73
CA LEU A 45 -0.17 -5.40 -13.94
C LEU A 45 -0.38 -6.83 -13.41
N CYS A 46 0.59 -7.72 -13.60
CA CYS A 46 0.55 -9.08 -13.02
C CYS A 46 0.58 -9.03 -11.48
N ALA A 47 1.45 -8.20 -10.89
CA ALA A 47 1.53 -8.04 -9.44
C ALA A 47 0.24 -7.43 -8.84
N GLU A 48 -0.36 -6.45 -9.51
CA GLU A 48 -1.65 -5.84 -9.12
C GLU A 48 -2.80 -6.85 -9.14
N LYS A 49 -2.82 -7.70 -10.17
CA LYS A 49 -3.77 -8.82 -10.28
C LYS A 49 -3.64 -9.77 -9.09
N VAL A 50 -2.42 -10.22 -8.79
CA VAL A 50 -2.13 -11.15 -7.69
C VAL A 50 -2.39 -10.52 -6.33
N ALA A 51 -2.03 -9.26 -6.15
CA ALA A 51 -2.33 -8.48 -4.94
C ALA A 51 -3.84 -8.40 -4.65
N SER A 52 -4.64 -8.20 -5.71
CA SER A 52 -6.10 -8.19 -5.60
C SER A 52 -6.65 -9.56 -5.22
N CYS A 53 -6.11 -10.65 -5.79
CA CYS A 53 -6.46 -12.03 -5.39
C CYS A 53 -6.13 -12.27 -3.92
N LEU A 54 -4.94 -11.90 -3.46
CA LEU A 54 -4.52 -12.05 -2.05
C LEU A 54 -5.47 -11.34 -1.10
N LEU A 55 -5.83 -10.09 -1.38
CA LEU A 55 -6.78 -9.35 -0.55
C LEU A 55 -8.17 -10.01 -0.52
N LEU A 56 -8.64 -10.58 -1.64
CA LEU A 56 -9.94 -11.23 -1.73
C LEU A 56 -9.99 -12.57 -0.97
N ILE A 57 -8.90 -13.35 -0.95
CA ILE A 57 -8.87 -14.66 -0.27
C ILE A 57 -8.44 -14.59 1.19
N SER A 58 -7.91 -13.45 1.63
CA SER A 58 -7.46 -13.24 3.01
C SER A 58 -8.62 -13.20 3.99
N LYS A 59 -8.40 -13.74 5.19
CA LYS A 59 -9.41 -13.75 6.25
C LYS A 59 -9.49 -12.41 6.99
N THR A 60 -8.35 -11.77 7.17
CA THR A 60 -8.21 -10.52 7.93
C THR A 60 -7.28 -9.54 7.19
N PRO A 61 -7.61 -9.13 5.95
CA PRO A 61 -6.76 -8.21 5.20
C PRO A 61 -6.83 -6.79 5.79
N VAL A 62 -5.71 -6.09 5.77
CA VAL A 62 -5.60 -4.70 6.22
C VAL A 62 -4.88 -3.85 5.19
N ILE A 63 -5.46 -2.71 4.87
CA ILE A 63 -4.83 -1.65 4.06
C ILE A 63 -4.25 -0.61 5.02
N SER A 64 -2.93 -0.55 5.11
CA SER A 64 -2.20 0.43 5.91
C SER A 64 -2.10 1.75 5.15
N VAL A 65 -2.66 2.82 5.71
CA VAL A 65 -2.74 4.13 5.06
C VAL A 65 -1.87 5.14 5.78
N ASN A 66 -0.99 5.79 5.02
CA ASN A 66 -0.24 6.97 5.44
C ASN A 66 -0.78 8.25 4.77
N GLY A 67 -0.20 9.40 5.11
CA GLY A 67 -0.68 10.68 4.60
C GLY A 67 -0.61 10.83 3.08
N ASN A 68 0.44 10.33 2.43
CA ASN A 68 0.58 10.39 0.98
C ASN A 68 -0.48 9.51 0.28
N ALA A 69 -0.66 8.28 0.75
CA ALA A 69 -1.68 7.38 0.22
C ALA A 69 -3.10 7.98 0.37
N ALA A 70 -3.40 8.59 1.52
CA ALA A 70 -4.68 9.27 1.74
C ALA A 70 -4.87 10.49 0.85
N ALA A 71 -3.81 11.29 0.61
CA ALA A 71 -3.90 12.46 -0.27
C ALA A 71 -4.10 12.07 -1.74
N LEU A 72 -3.49 10.98 -2.20
CA LEU A 72 -3.46 10.57 -3.59
C LEU A 72 -4.66 9.69 -4.00
N CYS A 73 -5.03 8.72 -3.15
CA CYS A 73 -5.89 7.60 -3.54
C CYS A 73 -6.96 7.24 -2.50
N SER A 74 -7.40 8.17 -1.63
CA SER A 74 -8.34 7.86 -0.54
C SER A 74 -9.64 7.20 -1.01
N LYS A 75 -10.23 7.65 -2.11
CA LYS A 75 -11.47 7.08 -2.67
C LYS A 75 -11.27 5.65 -3.16
N GLU A 76 -10.20 5.43 -3.89
CA GLU A 76 -9.84 4.13 -4.46
C GLU A 76 -9.46 3.13 -3.34
N ILE A 77 -8.76 3.58 -2.30
CA ILE A 77 -8.46 2.80 -1.09
C ILE A 77 -9.77 2.36 -0.41
N VAL A 78 -10.70 3.27 -0.20
CA VAL A 78 -12.00 2.96 0.40
C VAL A 78 -12.80 1.98 -0.47
N LYS A 79 -12.77 2.15 -1.79
CA LYS A 79 -13.44 1.24 -2.72
C LYS A 79 -12.80 -0.16 -2.67
N LEU A 80 -11.47 -0.23 -2.69
CA LEU A 80 -10.73 -1.50 -2.58
C LEU A 80 -11.02 -2.20 -1.25
N SER A 81 -11.00 -1.47 -0.13
CA SER A 81 -11.34 -1.97 1.21
C SER A 81 -12.74 -2.63 1.23
N LYS A 82 -13.74 -1.97 0.66
CA LYS A 82 -15.10 -2.52 0.59
C LYS A 82 -15.22 -3.77 -0.26
N LEU A 83 -14.52 -3.81 -1.39
CA LEU A 83 -14.54 -4.96 -2.33
C LEU A 83 -13.84 -6.19 -1.75
N THR A 84 -12.78 -5.98 -0.97
CA THR A 84 -11.96 -7.05 -0.41
C THR A 84 -12.24 -7.34 1.07
N ASN A 85 -13.21 -6.63 1.67
CA ASN A 85 -13.49 -6.66 3.10
C ASN A 85 -12.26 -6.35 3.98
N ALA A 86 -11.31 -5.58 3.44
CA ALA A 86 -10.10 -5.19 4.15
C ALA A 86 -10.38 -4.03 5.11
N SER A 87 -9.90 -4.14 6.35
CA SER A 87 -9.90 -3.02 7.29
C SER A 87 -8.92 -1.94 6.85
N ILE A 88 -9.24 -0.67 7.11
CA ILE A 88 -8.33 0.44 6.86
C ILE A 88 -7.69 0.86 8.18
N GLU A 89 -6.35 0.89 8.24
CA GLU A 89 -5.62 1.36 9.41
C GLU A 89 -4.70 2.53 9.05
N VAL A 90 -4.87 3.67 9.73
CA VAL A 90 -3.93 4.79 9.65
C VAL A 90 -2.68 4.47 10.44
N ASN A 91 -1.54 4.43 9.75
CA ASN A 91 -0.25 4.17 10.37
C ASN A 91 0.81 5.15 9.86
N LEU A 92 1.46 5.85 10.78
CA LEU A 92 2.34 6.98 10.49
C LEU A 92 3.75 6.73 11.00
N PHE A 93 4.75 7.07 10.18
CA PHE A 93 6.16 7.01 10.56
C PHE A 93 6.47 7.89 11.80
N HIS A 94 6.02 9.13 11.77
CA HIS A 94 6.03 10.01 12.93
C HIS A 94 4.61 10.07 13.50
N GLN A 95 4.42 9.48 14.67
CA GLN A 95 3.14 9.46 15.35
C GLN A 95 2.68 10.90 15.65
N ASN A 96 1.49 11.21 15.17
CA ASN A 96 0.84 12.50 15.40
C ASN A 96 -0.68 12.29 15.42
N GLN A 97 -1.28 12.42 16.59
CA GLN A 97 -2.69 12.17 16.81
C GLN A 97 -3.59 13.04 15.92
N LYS A 98 -3.32 14.35 15.87
CA LYS A 98 -4.10 15.29 15.03
C LYS A 98 -4.08 14.88 13.56
N ARG A 99 -2.89 14.49 13.06
CA ARG A 99 -2.74 14.06 11.67
C ARG A 99 -3.46 12.74 11.41
N SER A 100 -3.40 11.77 12.33
CA SER A 100 -4.16 10.52 12.22
C SER A 100 -5.66 10.79 12.11
N GLU A 101 -6.18 11.73 12.91
CA GLU A 101 -7.59 12.14 12.85
C GLU A 101 -7.96 12.84 11.54
N VAL A 102 -7.09 13.71 11.01
CA VAL A 102 -7.31 14.36 9.70
C VAL A 102 -7.38 13.33 8.58
N ILE A 103 -6.46 12.35 8.57
CA ILE A 103 -6.45 11.27 7.59
C ILE A 103 -7.72 10.41 7.72
N ALA A 104 -8.10 10.03 8.94
CA ALA A 104 -9.31 9.25 9.18
C ALA A 104 -10.57 10.01 8.74
N LYS A 105 -10.70 11.30 9.07
CA LYS A 105 -11.81 12.15 8.59
C LYS A 105 -11.89 12.19 7.07
N LYS A 106 -10.74 12.25 6.37
CA LYS A 106 -10.70 12.20 4.90
C LYS A 106 -11.23 10.87 4.37
N LEU A 107 -10.79 9.74 4.93
CA LEU A 107 -11.23 8.40 4.54
C LEU A 107 -12.72 8.18 4.81
N ILE A 108 -13.22 8.62 5.96
CA ILE A 108 -14.66 8.57 6.31
C ILE A 108 -15.48 9.44 5.33
N LYS A 109 -15.01 10.66 5.02
CA LYS A 109 -15.66 11.53 4.03
C LYS A 109 -15.73 10.86 2.65
N ASP A 110 -14.72 10.06 2.29
CA ASP A 110 -14.69 9.32 1.02
C ASP A 110 -15.43 7.98 1.09
N GLY A 111 -16.09 7.69 2.23
CA GLY A 111 -17.05 6.59 2.39
C GLY A 111 -16.55 5.38 3.18
N ALA A 112 -15.42 5.46 3.90
CA ALA A 112 -15.03 4.41 4.84
C ALA A 112 -16.04 4.35 6.02
N THR A 113 -16.42 3.14 6.42
CA THR A 113 -17.30 2.93 7.58
C THR A 113 -16.57 3.07 8.90
N GLU A 114 -15.33 2.58 8.94
CA GLU A 114 -14.45 2.61 10.08
C GLU A 114 -13.00 2.84 9.63
N VAL A 115 -12.22 3.49 10.49
CA VAL A 115 -10.77 3.68 10.27
C VAL A 115 -10.05 3.39 11.58
N LEU A 116 -9.23 2.35 11.57
CA LEU A 116 -8.40 1.91 12.69
C LEU A 116 -7.13 2.76 12.83
N GLY A 117 -6.40 2.57 13.95
CA GLY A 117 -5.12 3.23 14.20
C GLY A 117 -5.21 4.68 14.68
N VAL A 118 -6.40 5.19 14.94
CA VAL A 118 -6.63 6.55 15.47
C VAL A 118 -6.76 6.55 17.00
N ASN A 119 -7.51 5.58 17.56
CA ASN A 119 -7.72 5.50 18.99
C ASN A 119 -6.45 5.01 19.71
N SER A 120 -5.90 5.83 20.60
CA SER A 120 -4.69 5.48 21.37
C SER A 120 -4.87 4.26 22.28
N LYS A 121 -6.08 4.00 22.77
CA LYS A 121 -6.39 2.87 23.66
C LYS A 121 -6.38 1.51 22.92
N SER A 122 -6.63 1.49 21.62
CA SER A 122 -6.59 0.28 20.80
C SER A 122 -5.19 -0.09 20.30
N LYS A 123 -4.19 0.79 20.49
CA LYS A 123 -2.84 0.59 19.96
C LYS A 123 -2.03 -0.43 20.76
N PHE A 124 -1.24 -1.21 20.02
CA PHE A 124 -0.24 -2.13 20.53
C PHE A 124 1.13 -1.73 19.94
N ALA A 125 2.18 -1.77 20.77
CA ALA A 125 3.54 -1.47 20.34
C ALA A 125 4.27 -2.76 19.94
N MET A 126 4.56 -2.93 18.67
CA MET A 126 5.44 -3.98 18.16
C MET A 126 6.89 -3.61 18.52
N LYS A 127 7.55 -4.41 19.36
CA LYS A 127 8.87 -4.09 19.93
C LYS A 127 9.98 -4.11 18.87
N GLU A 128 9.80 -4.88 17.83
CA GLU A 128 10.73 -5.11 16.74
C GLU A 128 10.87 -3.90 15.79
N ILE A 129 9.91 -2.96 15.83
CA ILE A 129 9.90 -1.78 14.97
C ILE A 129 10.35 -0.55 15.77
N SER A 130 11.41 0.12 15.31
CA SER A 130 11.96 1.30 15.97
C SER A 130 11.19 2.60 15.71
N SER A 131 10.55 2.73 14.55
CA SER A 131 9.79 3.93 14.14
C SER A 131 8.43 4.04 14.83
N GLY A 132 7.75 5.19 14.67
CA GLY A 132 6.37 5.37 15.13
C GLY A 132 5.37 4.38 14.53
N ARG A 133 5.72 3.73 13.42
CA ARG A 133 4.91 2.68 12.79
C ARG A 133 4.77 1.42 13.66
N ARG A 134 5.55 1.29 14.72
CA ARG A 134 5.40 0.23 15.73
C ARG A 134 4.03 0.20 16.40
N PHE A 135 3.36 1.34 16.46
CA PHE A 135 2.03 1.42 17.07
C PHE A 135 0.98 1.02 16.04
N VAL A 136 0.48 -0.19 16.17
CA VAL A 136 -0.56 -0.79 15.33
C VAL A 136 -1.86 -0.97 16.10
N ASP A 137 -2.99 -1.03 15.42
CA ASP A 137 -4.27 -1.31 16.07
C ASP A 137 -4.40 -2.80 16.39
N LYS A 138 -4.94 -3.09 17.57
CA LYS A 138 -5.17 -4.48 18.04
C LYS A 138 -6.14 -5.23 17.13
N SER A 139 -7.11 -4.54 16.57
CA SER A 139 -8.11 -5.11 15.64
C SER A 139 -7.70 -5.02 14.18
N GLY A 140 -6.61 -4.30 13.89
CA GLY A 140 -6.06 -4.08 12.56
C GLY A 140 -4.81 -4.91 12.29
N ILE A 141 -3.71 -4.23 11.99
CA ILE A 141 -2.44 -4.85 11.57
C ILE A 141 -1.94 -5.92 12.54
N LEU A 142 -2.21 -5.80 13.85
CA LEU A 142 -1.78 -6.83 14.79
C LEU A 142 -2.40 -8.19 14.47
N LYS A 143 -3.70 -8.25 14.14
CA LYS A 143 -4.44 -9.49 13.80
C LYS A 143 -4.37 -9.86 12.32
N ALA A 144 -3.93 -8.97 11.45
CA ALA A 144 -3.94 -9.18 10.02
C ALA A 144 -3.16 -10.43 9.61
N ASP A 145 -3.71 -11.20 8.69
CA ASP A 145 -2.99 -12.23 7.94
C ASP A 145 -2.31 -11.63 6.70
N THR A 146 -2.93 -10.63 6.07
CA THR A 146 -2.39 -9.92 4.91
C THR A 146 -2.40 -8.41 5.16
N VAL A 147 -1.27 -7.75 4.86
CA VAL A 147 -1.11 -6.30 5.01
C VAL A 147 -0.69 -5.69 3.69
N PHE A 148 -1.50 -4.73 3.19
CA PHE A 148 -1.16 -3.91 2.03
C PHE A 148 -0.49 -2.62 2.48
N LEU A 149 0.68 -2.34 1.93
CA LEU A 149 1.53 -1.19 2.25
C LEU A 149 1.78 -0.35 0.99
N ALA A 150 1.76 0.97 1.12
CA ALA A 150 2.14 1.86 0.04
C ALA A 150 3.06 2.97 0.55
N ILE A 151 4.18 3.21 -0.13
CA ILE A 151 5.20 4.21 0.26
C ILE A 151 5.65 3.94 1.70
N GLU A 152 6.27 2.78 1.91
CA GLU A 152 6.57 2.22 3.22
C GLU A 152 8.08 2.15 3.49
N ASP A 153 8.46 1.92 4.74
CA ASP A 153 9.85 1.65 5.13
C ASP A 153 10.17 0.15 5.18
N GLY A 154 11.42 -0.20 4.86
CA GLY A 154 11.88 -1.59 4.80
C GLY A 154 11.87 -2.28 6.16
N ASP A 155 12.25 -1.58 7.25
CA ASP A 155 12.32 -2.17 8.59
C ASP A 155 10.97 -2.75 9.02
N ARG A 156 9.89 -2.00 8.78
CA ARG A 156 8.55 -2.47 9.10
C ARG A 156 8.11 -3.63 8.21
N THR A 157 8.43 -3.57 6.92
CA THR A 157 8.10 -4.63 5.97
C THR A 157 8.76 -5.94 6.38
N GLU A 158 10.05 -5.92 6.71
CA GLU A 158 10.81 -7.08 7.20
C GLU A 158 10.21 -7.67 8.48
N VAL A 159 9.85 -6.81 9.45
CA VAL A 159 9.21 -7.26 10.69
C VAL A 159 7.84 -7.90 10.44
N LEU A 160 6.97 -7.29 9.63
CA LEU A 160 5.66 -7.86 9.33
C LEU A 160 5.79 -9.24 8.65
N THR A 161 6.74 -9.37 7.74
CA THR A 161 7.03 -10.64 7.05
C THR A 161 7.59 -11.69 8.04
N SER A 162 8.52 -11.31 8.92
CA SER A 162 9.08 -12.22 9.93
C SER A 162 8.04 -12.71 10.95
N LEU A 163 6.98 -11.94 11.17
CA LEU A 163 5.83 -12.32 12.00
C LEU A 163 4.81 -13.19 11.25
N GLY A 164 5.15 -13.67 10.05
CA GLY A 164 4.31 -14.59 9.27
C GLY A 164 3.13 -13.92 8.56
N LYS A 165 3.13 -12.58 8.43
CA LYS A 165 2.09 -11.88 7.68
C LYS A 165 2.44 -11.88 6.19
N THR A 166 1.45 -12.09 5.34
CA THR A 166 1.58 -11.84 3.90
C THR A 166 1.63 -10.35 3.66
N VAL A 167 2.72 -9.85 3.07
CA VAL A 167 2.90 -8.42 2.80
C VAL A 167 2.82 -8.15 1.31
N ILE A 168 1.95 -7.23 0.94
CA ILE A 168 1.81 -6.64 -0.39
C ILE A 168 2.33 -5.21 -0.31
N SER A 169 3.22 -4.80 -1.20
CA SER A 169 3.71 -3.42 -1.25
C SER A 169 3.57 -2.78 -2.62
N VAL A 170 3.33 -1.46 -2.62
CA VAL A 170 3.51 -0.60 -3.80
C VAL A 170 4.79 0.19 -3.59
N ASP A 171 5.81 -0.11 -4.39
CA ASP A 171 7.11 0.55 -4.33
C ASP A 171 7.71 0.64 -5.73
N LEU A 172 7.94 1.86 -6.20
CA LEU A 172 8.55 2.15 -7.51
C LEU A 172 10.01 1.71 -7.62
N ASN A 173 10.69 1.49 -6.49
CA ASN A 173 12.06 1.02 -6.47
C ASN A 173 12.13 -0.49 -6.23
N PRO A 174 12.34 -1.33 -7.27
CA PRO A 174 12.42 -2.78 -7.11
C PRO A 174 13.63 -3.25 -6.28
N LEU A 175 14.59 -2.36 -6.01
CA LEU A 175 15.78 -2.64 -5.21
C LEU A 175 15.65 -2.21 -3.74
N SER A 176 14.52 -1.64 -3.35
CA SER A 176 14.29 -1.25 -1.97
C SER A 176 14.17 -2.46 -1.05
N ARG A 177 14.46 -2.27 0.25
CA ARG A 177 14.22 -3.33 1.25
C ARG A 177 12.74 -3.70 1.35
N THR A 178 11.85 -2.72 1.20
CA THR A 178 10.40 -2.95 1.14
C THR A 178 10.05 -3.89 0.01
N ALA A 179 10.52 -3.61 -1.21
CA ALA A 179 10.27 -4.44 -2.39
C ALA A 179 10.83 -5.86 -2.23
N GLN A 180 12.06 -5.98 -1.72
CA GLN A 180 12.75 -7.26 -1.56
C GLN A 180 12.15 -8.14 -0.45
N SER A 181 11.54 -7.55 0.57
CA SER A 181 10.98 -8.25 1.73
C SER A 181 9.49 -8.57 1.59
N SER A 182 8.81 -7.99 0.60
CA SER A 182 7.38 -8.24 0.36
C SER A 182 7.13 -9.55 -0.37
N HIS A 183 5.98 -10.17 -0.11
CA HIS A 183 5.51 -11.36 -0.85
C HIS A 183 5.04 -10.99 -2.26
N VAL A 184 4.41 -9.83 -2.41
CA VAL A 184 4.04 -9.25 -3.69
C VAL A 184 4.45 -7.78 -3.70
N THR A 185 5.28 -7.40 -4.66
CA THR A 185 5.65 -6.00 -4.88
C THR A 185 5.06 -5.50 -6.19
N ILE A 186 4.26 -4.47 -6.09
CA ILE A 186 3.73 -3.74 -7.24
C ILE A 186 4.73 -2.62 -7.56
N VAL A 187 5.51 -2.80 -8.63
CA VAL A 187 6.49 -1.80 -9.07
C VAL A 187 5.78 -0.83 -10.02
N ASP A 188 4.93 0.01 -9.43
CA ASP A 188 4.14 1.02 -10.14
C ASP A 188 3.82 2.22 -9.24
N ASN A 189 3.32 3.29 -9.84
CA ASN A 189 2.82 4.44 -9.11
C ASN A 189 1.48 4.10 -8.44
N ILE A 190 1.35 4.46 -7.16
CA ILE A 190 0.13 4.21 -6.38
C ILE A 190 -1.15 4.73 -7.06
N THR A 191 -1.03 5.82 -7.83
CA THR A 191 -2.16 6.46 -8.53
C THR A 191 -2.65 5.66 -9.74
N ARG A 192 -1.87 4.67 -10.21
CA ARG A 192 -2.25 3.68 -11.22
C ARG A 192 -2.56 2.34 -10.57
N ALA A 193 -1.70 1.90 -9.66
CA ALA A 193 -1.80 0.58 -9.03
C ALA A 193 -3.13 0.37 -8.29
N ILE A 194 -3.55 1.30 -7.42
CA ILE A 194 -4.79 1.08 -6.64
C ILE A 194 -6.06 1.09 -7.53
N PRO A 195 -6.24 2.00 -8.50
CA PRO A 195 -7.34 1.88 -9.46
C PRO A 195 -7.37 0.55 -10.21
N ASN A 196 -6.23 0.06 -10.72
CA ASN A 196 -6.16 -1.24 -11.38
C ASN A 196 -6.53 -2.39 -10.44
N MET A 197 -6.06 -2.35 -9.18
CA MET A 197 -6.44 -3.34 -8.16
C MET A 197 -7.95 -3.32 -7.87
N VAL A 198 -8.58 -2.16 -7.87
CA VAL A 198 -10.03 -2.03 -7.73
C VAL A 198 -10.74 -2.72 -8.90
N ASP A 199 -10.28 -2.52 -10.13
CA ASP A 199 -10.88 -3.14 -11.31
C ASP A 199 -10.68 -4.67 -11.30
N PHE A 200 -9.50 -5.17 -10.89
CA PHE A 200 -9.29 -6.60 -10.67
C PHE A 200 -10.19 -7.16 -9.57
N ALA A 201 -10.33 -6.46 -8.45
CA ALA A 201 -11.19 -6.91 -7.35
C ALA A 201 -12.67 -7.02 -7.79
N ILE A 202 -13.17 -6.09 -8.61
CA ILE A 202 -14.52 -6.15 -9.18
C ILE A 202 -14.65 -7.39 -10.08
N ASN A 203 -13.68 -7.61 -10.97
CA ASN A 203 -13.72 -8.71 -11.93
C ASN A 203 -13.60 -10.09 -11.26
N PHE A 204 -12.92 -10.13 -10.10
CA PHE A 204 -12.64 -11.39 -9.39
C PHE A 204 -13.61 -11.68 -8.23
N ALA A 205 -14.47 -10.74 -7.87
CA ALA A 205 -15.42 -10.88 -6.75
C ALA A 205 -16.35 -12.12 -6.84
N LYS A 206 -16.53 -12.67 -8.05
CA LYS A 206 -17.38 -13.84 -8.30
C LYS A 206 -16.59 -15.12 -8.61
N LYS A 207 -15.26 -15.06 -8.60
CA LYS A 207 -14.40 -16.23 -8.86
C LYS A 207 -14.29 -17.12 -7.64
N GLU A 208 -14.09 -18.40 -7.89
CA GLU A 208 -13.84 -19.37 -6.83
C GLU A 208 -12.49 -19.11 -6.15
N ILE A 209 -12.43 -19.35 -4.84
CA ILE A 209 -11.19 -19.15 -4.05
C ILE A 209 -10.04 -19.99 -4.61
N SER A 210 -10.33 -21.19 -5.11
CA SER A 210 -9.33 -22.07 -5.76
C SER A 210 -8.68 -21.43 -6.99
N GLU A 211 -9.45 -20.75 -7.83
CA GLU A 211 -8.93 -20.05 -9.01
C GLU A 211 -8.04 -18.88 -8.61
N LEU A 212 -8.46 -18.10 -7.60
CA LEU A 212 -7.67 -16.98 -7.10
C LEU A 212 -6.38 -17.46 -6.43
N SER A 213 -6.45 -18.55 -5.67
CA SER A 213 -5.28 -19.16 -5.02
C SER A 213 -4.27 -19.69 -6.02
N ALA A 214 -4.71 -20.27 -7.14
CA ALA A 214 -3.83 -20.72 -8.21
C ALA A 214 -3.02 -19.56 -8.80
N LEU A 215 -3.65 -18.42 -9.07
CA LEU A 215 -2.96 -17.20 -9.57
C LEU A 215 -1.91 -16.69 -8.57
N VAL A 216 -2.17 -16.80 -7.28
CA VAL A 216 -1.22 -16.40 -6.24
C VAL A 216 -0.02 -17.36 -6.19
N LEU A 217 -0.24 -18.67 -6.30
CA LEU A 217 0.82 -19.68 -6.26
C LEU A 217 1.77 -19.63 -7.47
N GLU A 218 1.29 -19.18 -8.62
CA GLU A 218 2.10 -19.01 -9.83
C GLU A 218 2.99 -17.77 -9.81
N PHE A 219 2.76 -16.84 -8.87
CA PHE A 219 3.49 -15.59 -8.84
C PHE A 219 4.85 -15.73 -8.14
N ASP A 220 5.88 -15.26 -8.81
CA ASP A 220 7.25 -15.17 -8.29
C ASP A 220 7.68 -13.69 -8.16
N ASN A 221 7.71 -13.19 -6.92
CA ASN A 221 8.10 -11.81 -6.66
C ASN A 221 9.56 -11.52 -7.04
N LYS A 222 10.48 -12.49 -6.87
CA LYS A 222 11.89 -12.31 -7.27
C LYS A 222 12.02 -12.10 -8.77
N ARG A 223 11.33 -12.93 -9.56
CA ARG A 223 11.26 -12.79 -11.01
C ARG A 223 10.66 -11.44 -11.42
N ASN A 224 9.57 -11.02 -10.77
CA ASN A 224 8.93 -9.71 -10.99
C ASN A 224 9.92 -8.55 -10.76
N LEU A 225 10.65 -8.57 -9.64
CA LEU A 225 11.64 -7.53 -9.31
C LEU A 225 12.82 -7.49 -10.29
N VAL A 226 13.31 -8.66 -10.71
CA VAL A 226 14.37 -8.76 -11.73
C VAL A 226 13.91 -8.16 -13.05
N GLN A 227 12.69 -8.46 -13.49
CA GLN A 227 12.11 -7.92 -14.71
C GLN A 227 11.91 -6.41 -14.62
N SER A 228 11.41 -5.89 -13.51
CA SER A 228 11.26 -4.45 -13.26
C SER A 228 12.62 -3.73 -13.26
N THR A 229 13.65 -4.34 -12.69
CA THR A 229 15.02 -3.83 -12.73
C THR A 229 15.58 -3.77 -14.16
N LYS A 230 15.28 -4.76 -14.99
CA LYS A 230 15.67 -4.77 -16.41
C LYS A 230 15.00 -3.63 -17.18
N LEU A 231 13.72 -3.36 -16.93
CA LEU A 231 13.03 -2.21 -17.55
C LEU A 231 13.72 -0.89 -17.22
N ILE A 232 14.09 -0.67 -15.96
CA ILE A 232 14.82 0.54 -15.53
C ILE A 232 16.17 0.68 -16.23
N ARG A 233 16.89 -0.45 -16.47
CA ARG A 233 18.23 -0.43 -17.07
C ARG A 233 18.23 -0.23 -18.58
N HIS A 234 17.26 -0.76 -19.27
CA HIS A 234 17.25 -0.79 -20.75
C HIS A 234 16.30 0.23 -21.36
N GLY A 235 15.58 0.97 -20.54
CA GLY A 235 14.50 1.85 -20.99
C GLY A 235 13.32 1.00 -21.50
N LEU A 236 12.35 1.69 -22.01
CA LEU A 236 11.14 1.11 -22.60
C LEU A 236 11.33 0.92 -24.10
#